data_58b61563eb81aa98b9eb7e2f32e02bdf
#
_entry.id   58b61563eb81aa98b9eb7e2f32e02bdf
#
_cell.length_a   1.000
_cell.length_b   1.000
_cell.length_c   1.000
_cell.angle_alpha   90.00
_cell.angle_beta   90.00
_cell.angle_gamma   90.00
#
_symmetry.space_group_name_H-M   'P 1'
#
loop_
_entity.id
_entity.type
_entity.pdbx_description
1 polymer ?
#
loop_
_entity_poly.entity_id
_entity_poly.type
_entity_poly.pdbx_seq_one_letter_code
_entity_poly.pdbx_strand_id
1 'polypeptide(L)'
;MKRITITLSLVCVSLLFIHCKEQTTTTTPDETAQVVSNLAKVPDSWVAERVAKAQAKFQASKAGQIVWQAMEAHGGLANWYKNGPLGFHFDYKPLDGSVQRNSYQIIDTWSSKARHQAFEDRSKEYGWDGQQAWVTTKDTAYFKYNTRFWALTPYFFIAQPFVLDGGGTNLELIGKREHAEKTYDAIKVTFDPGTGDAPDDYYVLYFEENTHQLGVIRYIVSYPGYFEKGKHLPEKLMELQGITTVNGIALSTGYHTHWLTEDEKAGEHITTITIDNIAFKPDTEKAYFTIPENASVIEGL
;
A
#
# COMPACT_ATOMS: atom_id res chain seq x y z
N MET A 1 76.54 7.47 -33.93
CA MET A 1 77.54 6.57 -34.61
C MET A 1 77.08 5.11 -34.43
N LYS A 2 77.17 4.39 -35.51
CA LYS A 2 77.02 2.93 -35.76
C LYS A 2 75.61 2.36 -35.69
N ARG A 3 75.09 2.24 -36.90
CA ARG A 3 74.09 1.27 -37.37
C ARG A 3 74.71 -0.14 -37.30
N ILE A 4 73.91 -1.12 -36.91
CA ILE A 4 74.15 -2.50 -37.33
C ILE A 4 72.82 -3.09 -37.75
N THR A 5 72.77 -3.39 -39.02
CA THR A 5 71.74 -4.14 -39.77
C THR A 5 72.20 -5.59 -39.73
N ILE A 6 71.31 -6.51 -39.40
CA ILE A 6 71.53 -7.93 -39.75
C ILE A 6 70.22 -8.46 -40.36
N THR A 7 70.43 -8.94 -41.58
CA THR A 7 69.47 -9.59 -42.48
C THR A 7 69.48 -11.12 -42.30
N LEU A 8 68.30 -11.65 -42.59
CA LEU A 8 68.07 -12.92 -43.34
C LEU A 8 68.16 -14.24 -42.62
N SER A 9 67.15 -15.02 -42.54
CA SER A 9 66.99 -16.15 -43.48
C SER A 9 65.65 -16.86 -43.32
N LEU A 10 65.05 -17.02 -44.42
CA LEU A 10 63.81 -17.72 -44.72
C LEU A 10 64.06 -19.21 -44.76
N VAL A 11 63.36 -20.03 -43.95
CA VAL A 11 63.24 -21.45 -44.15
C VAL A 11 61.79 -21.85 -44.15
N CYS A 12 61.30 -22.17 -45.34
CA CYS A 12 60.02 -22.84 -45.53
C CYS A 12 60.08 -24.26 -45.07
N VAL A 13 59.31 -24.69 -44.11
CA VAL A 13 58.97 -26.06 -43.84
C VAL A 13 57.46 -26.23 -43.97
N SER A 14 57.08 -26.92 -45.05
CA SER A 14 55.71 -27.33 -45.32
C SER A 14 55.34 -28.51 -44.42
N LEU A 15 54.52 -28.35 -43.48
CA LEU A 15 53.89 -29.42 -42.72
C LEU A 15 52.38 -29.45 -43.02
N LEU A 16 51.99 -30.52 -43.66
CA LEU A 16 50.60 -30.92 -43.90
C LEU A 16 49.92 -31.21 -42.56
N PHE A 17 49.00 -30.36 -42.12
CA PHE A 17 48.10 -30.67 -41.04
C PHE A 17 46.76 -31.16 -41.58
N ILE A 18 46.46 -32.41 -41.23
CA ILE A 18 45.14 -33.03 -41.36
C ILE A 18 44.15 -32.25 -40.53
N HIS A 19 43.12 -31.65 -41.18
CA HIS A 19 42.03 -30.97 -40.52
C HIS A 19 41.06 -32.00 -39.92
N CYS A 20 41.18 -32.24 -38.61
CA CYS A 20 40.08 -32.75 -37.83
C CYS A 20 39.10 -31.59 -37.59
N LYS A 21 37.90 -31.70 -38.14
CA LYS A 21 36.80 -30.72 -37.99
C LYS A 21 36.20 -30.92 -36.61
N GLU A 22 36.69 -30.18 -35.59
CA GLU A 22 35.96 -30.01 -34.34
C GLU A 22 34.75 -29.15 -34.61
N GLN A 23 33.58 -29.75 -34.44
CA GLN A 23 32.33 -29.02 -34.32
C GLN A 23 32.37 -28.20 -33.02
N THR A 24 32.71 -26.94 -33.13
CA THR A 24 32.44 -25.95 -32.07
C THR A 24 30.94 -25.79 -31.98
N THR A 25 30.31 -26.44 -31.02
CA THR A 25 28.99 -26.07 -30.51
C THR A 25 29.13 -24.69 -29.92
N THR A 26 28.74 -23.68 -30.68
CA THR A 26 28.44 -22.34 -30.16
C THR A 26 27.24 -22.49 -29.24
N THR A 27 27.47 -22.62 -27.96
CA THR A 27 26.47 -22.34 -26.94
C THR A 27 26.16 -20.85 -27.06
N THR A 28 25.06 -20.55 -27.73
CA THR A 28 24.37 -19.26 -27.61
C THR A 28 24.18 -19.01 -26.11
N PRO A 29 24.53 -17.83 -25.59
CA PRO A 29 24.11 -17.47 -24.24
C PRO A 29 22.60 -17.55 -24.22
N ASP A 30 22.08 -18.32 -23.29
CA ASP A 30 20.66 -18.40 -22.97
C ASP A 30 20.23 -16.96 -22.56
N GLU A 31 19.74 -16.22 -23.56
CA GLU A 31 18.94 -15.03 -23.32
C GLU A 31 17.63 -15.50 -22.68
N THR A 32 17.67 -15.85 -21.42
CA THR A 32 16.50 -15.76 -20.56
C THR A 32 16.19 -14.28 -20.47
N ALA A 33 15.60 -13.72 -21.51
CA ALA A 33 14.86 -12.49 -21.45
C ALA A 33 13.88 -12.67 -20.29
N GLN A 34 14.13 -12.00 -19.17
CA GLN A 34 13.15 -11.88 -18.12
C GLN A 34 11.89 -11.32 -18.78
N VAL A 35 10.90 -12.17 -18.99
CA VAL A 35 9.59 -11.75 -19.44
C VAL A 35 9.10 -10.80 -18.35
N VAL A 36 9.23 -9.50 -18.59
CA VAL A 36 8.73 -8.48 -17.67
C VAL A 36 7.22 -8.66 -17.65
N SER A 37 6.72 -9.29 -16.60
CA SER A 37 5.29 -9.49 -16.42
C SER A 37 4.59 -8.13 -16.46
N ASN A 38 3.58 -8.00 -17.33
CA ASN A 38 2.70 -6.81 -17.36
C ASN A 38 1.77 -6.75 -16.15
N LEU A 39 1.71 -7.80 -15.35
CA LEU A 39 0.87 -7.87 -14.16
C LEU A 39 1.43 -7.00 -13.03
N ALA A 40 0.53 -6.41 -12.26
CA ALA A 40 0.84 -5.66 -11.05
C ALA A 40 1.17 -6.62 -9.88
N LYS A 41 2.25 -7.38 -10.05
CA LYS A 41 2.78 -8.31 -9.06
C LYS A 41 4.24 -8.03 -8.80
N VAL A 42 4.67 -8.29 -7.58
CA VAL A 42 6.08 -8.23 -7.19
C VAL A 42 6.70 -9.63 -7.22
N PRO A 43 8.00 -9.76 -7.58
CA PRO A 43 8.70 -11.03 -7.53
C PRO A 43 8.81 -11.57 -6.10
N ASP A 44 8.86 -12.89 -5.93
CA ASP A 44 9.04 -13.53 -4.62
C ASP A 44 10.33 -13.07 -3.91
N SER A 45 11.40 -12.80 -4.66
CA SER A 45 12.65 -12.26 -4.11
C SER A 45 12.46 -10.88 -3.49
N TRP A 46 11.68 -10.01 -4.15
CA TRP A 46 11.32 -8.70 -3.61
C TRP A 46 10.50 -8.84 -2.31
N VAL A 47 9.52 -9.76 -2.30
CA VAL A 47 8.72 -10.02 -1.10
C VAL A 47 9.60 -10.47 0.06
N ALA A 48 10.52 -11.43 -0.19
CA ALA A 48 11.41 -11.94 0.84
C ALA A 48 12.31 -10.84 1.43
N GLU A 49 12.90 -10.01 0.57
CA GLU A 49 13.74 -8.87 0.99
C GLU A 49 12.92 -7.84 1.79
N ARG A 50 11.74 -7.48 1.29
CA ARG A 50 10.86 -6.52 1.96
C ARG A 50 10.43 -6.98 3.34
N VAL A 51 10.02 -8.26 3.47
CA VAL A 51 9.61 -8.87 4.73
C VAL A 51 10.77 -8.93 5.72
N ALA A 52 11.96 -9.32 5.29
CA ALA A 52 13.15 -9.33 6.15
C ALA A 52 13.49 -7.93 6.69
N LYS A 53 13.42 -6.90 5.82
CA LYS A 53 13.63 -5.51 6.21
C LYS A 53 12.56 -5.02 7.19
N ALA A 54 11.28 -5.32 6.92
CA ALA A 54 10.17 -4.97 7.79
C ALA A 54 10.32 -5.64 9.15
N GLN A 55 10.60 -6.93 9.21
CA GLN A 55 10.81 -7.67 10.44
C GLN A 55 11.93 -7.05 11.28
N ALA A 56 13.07 -6.72 10.68
CA ALA A 56 14.17 -6.05 11.39
C ALA A 56 13.73 -4.69 11.97
N LYS A 57 12.97 -3.89 11.19
CA LYS A 57 12.42 -2.60 11.64
C LYS A 57 11.49 -2.79 12.84
N PHE A 58 10.51 -3.69 12.73
CA PHE A 58 9.50 -3.86 13.78
C PHE A 58 10.04 -4.54 15.04
N GLN A 59 11.04 -5.42 14.92
CA GLN A 59 11.68 -6.04 16.09
C GLN A 59 12.52 -5.05 16.94
N ALA A 60 12.84 -3.88 16.42
CA ALA A 60 13.67 -2.88 17.10
C ALA A 60 13.01 -2.21 18.33
N SER A 61 11.67 -2.30 18.48
CA SER A 61 10.94 -1.69 19.59
C SER A 61 9.76 -2.55 20.06
N LYS A 62 9.30 -2.33 21.30
CA LYS A 62 8.12 -3.03 21.83
C LYS A 62 6.86 -2.72 21.01
N ALA A 63 6.67 -1.45 20.60
CA ALA A 63 5.57 -1.03 19.73
C ALA A 63 5.63 -1.77 18.39
N GLY A 64 6.81 -1.84 17.78
CA GLY A 64 7.02 -2.58 16.55
C GLY A 64 6.71 -4.06 16.68
N GLN A 65 7.15 -4.71 17.76
CA GLN A 65 6.88 -6.13 18.02
C GLN A 65 5.37 -6.43 18.07
N ILE A 66 4.58 -5.55 18.71
CA ILE A 66 3.12 -5.68 18.77
C ILE A 66 2.52 -5.54 17.37
N VAL A 67 2.95 -4.55 16.58
CA VAL A 67 2.48 -4.37 15.20
C VAL A 67 2.87 -5.57 14.32
N TRP A 68 4.08 -6.13 14.50
CA TRP A 68 4.47 -7.34 13.78
C TRP A 68 3.58 -8.53 14.13
N GLN A 69 3.29 -8.76 15.43
CA GLN A 69 2.35 -9.80 15.86
C GLN A 69 0.95 -9.59 15.26
N ALA A 70 0.51 -8.32 15.18
CA ALA A 70 -0.75 -8.00 14.50
C ALA A 70 -0.71 -8.34 13.01
N MET A 71 0.37 -8.03 12.29
CA MET A 71 0.53 -8.43 10.89
C MET A 71 0.45 -9.96 10.72
N GLU A 72 1.12 -10.73 11.60
CA GLU A 72 1.04 -12.19 11.57
C GLU A 72 -0.38 -12.70 11.87
N ALA A 73 -1.08 -12.10 12.86
CA ALA A 73 -2.46 -12.45 13.20
C ALA A 73 -3.47 -12.13 12.07
N HIS A 74 -3.12 -11.19 11.18
CA HIS A 74 -3.92 -10.83 10.00
C HIS A 74 -3.52 -11.62 8.74
N GLY A 75 -2.60 -12.59 8.82
CA GLY A 75 -2.23 -13.48 7.70
C GLY A 75 -0.82 -13.27 7.14
N GLY A 76 -0.03 -12.36 7.73
CA GLY A 76 1.39 -12.16 7.46
C GLY A 76 1.70 -11.27 6.27
N LEU A 77 2.75 -10.45 6.45
CA LEU A 77 3.16 -9.45 5.44
C LEU A 77 3.59 -10.08 4.11
N ALA A 78 4.20 -11.27 4.15
CA ALA A 78 4.58 -12.00 2.93
C ALA A 78 3.36 -12.37 2.10
N ASN A 79 2.33 -12.92 2.75
CA ASN A 79 1.09 -13.31 2.09
C ASN A 79 0.32 -12.09 1.55
N TRP A 80 0.32 -10.97 2.30
CA TRP A 80 -0.24 -9.70 1.87
C TRP A 80 0.29 -9.28 0.48
N TYR A 81 1.61 -9.21 0.32
CA TYR A 81 2.22 -8.79 -0.95
C TYR A 81 2.06 -9.82 -2.08
N LYS A 82 2.13 -11.13 -1.76
CA LYS A 82 2.01 -12.21 -2.76
C LYS A 82 0.64 -12.28 -3.41
N ASN A 83 -0.40 -11.87 -2.70
CA ASN A 83 -1.77 -11.86 -3.22
C ASN A 83 -2.00 -10.81 -4.32
N GLY A 84 -1.12 -9.82 -4.44
CA GLY A 84 -1.22 -8.76 -5.45
C GLY A 84 -2.27 -7.68 -5.11
N PRO A 85 -2.80 -6.97 -6.11
CA PRO A 85 -3.76 -5.89 -5.90
C PRO A 85 -5.02 -6.34 -5.18
N LEU A 86 -5.55 -5.48 -4.31
CA LEU A 86 -6.78 -5.69 -3.56
C LEU A 86 -7.93 -4.91 -4.19
N GLY A 87 -9.01 -5.60 -4.55
CA GLY A 87 -10.26 -5.00 -5.00
C GLY A 87 -11.32 -5.09 -3.91
N PHE A 88 -12.12 -4.03 -3.74
CA PHE A 88 -13.22 -3.99 -2.79
C PHE A 88 -14.22 -2.88 -3.14
N HIS A 89 -15.42 -2.97 -2.62
CA HIS A 89 -16.40 -1.91 -2.55
C HIS A 89 -16.29 -1.23 -1.19
N PHE A 90 -16.32 0.09 -1.19
CA PHE A 90 -16.23 0.91 0.02
C PHE A 90 -17.36 1.94 0.02
N ASP A 91 -18.22 1.83 1.02
CA ASP A 91 -19.32 2.75 1.24
C ASP A 91 -19.15 3.49 2.58
N TYR A 92 -18.78 4.75 2.50
CA TYR A 92 -18.67 5.67 3.64
C TYR A 92 -19.92 6.54 3.69
N LYS A 93 -20.79 6.28 4.65
CA LYS A 93 -22.09 6.95 4.82
C LYS A 93 -22.09 7.83 6.07
N PRO A 94 -21.93 9.16 5.92
CA PRO A 94 -22.14 10.10 7.02
C PRO A 94 -23.58 10.07 7.50
N LEU A 95 -23.81 10.23 8.80
CA LEU A 95 -25.14 10.21 9.41
C LEU A 95 -25.77 11.60 9.54
N ASP A 96 -25.01 12.65 9.25
CA ASP A 96 -25.48 14.04 9.22
C ASP A 96 -26.10 14.47 7.88
N GLY A 97 -26.23 13.53 6.92
CA GLY A 97 -26.74 13.79 5.58
C GLY A 97 -25.74 14.42 4.61
N SER A 98 -24.48 14.55 4.99
CA SER A 98 -23.43 15.01 4.08
C SER A 98 -23.11 13.96 3.00
N VAL A 99 -22.30 14.35 2.00
CA VAL A 99 -22.06 13.54 0.80
C VAL A 99 -21.49 12.17 1.15
N GLN A 100 -22.13 11.10 0.69
CA GLN A 100 -21.67 9.72 0.75
C GLN A 100 -20.46 9.53 -0.18
N ARG A 101 -19.48 8.70 0.22
CA ARG A 101 -18.34 8.27 -0.63
C ARG A 101 -18.53 6.79 -0.89
N ASN A 102 -18.95 6.48 -2.09
CA ASN A 102 -19.34 5.14 -2.48
C ASN A 102 -18.67 4.77 -3.81
N SER A 103 -17.73 3.82 -3.75
CA SER A 103 -16.95 3.42 -4.93
C SER A 103 -16.46 1.99 -4.85
N TYR A 104 -16.30 1.37 -6.02
CA TYR A 104 -15.46 0.20 -6.17
C TYR A 104 -14.03 0.62 -6.42
N GLN A 105 -13.07 -0.08 -5.83
CA GLN A 105 -11.66 0.28 -5.96
C GLN A 105 -10.80 -0.95 -6.16
N ILE A 106 -9.71 -0.77 -6.89
CA ILE A 106 -8.58 -1.70 -6.93
C ILE A 106 -7.34 -0.91 -6.55
N ILE A 107 -6.61 -1.42 -5.58
CA ILE A 107 -5.40 -0.79 -5.05
C ILE A 107 -4.25 -1.77 -5.12
N ASP A 108 -3.12 -1.31 -5.62
CA ASP A 108 -1.89 -2.07 -5.63
C ASP A 108 -1.26 -2.08 -4.23
N THR A 109 -1.19 -3.25 -3.62
CA THR A 109 -0.80 -3.43 -2.22
C THR A 109 0.65 -3.05 -1.91
N TRP A 110 1.54 -2.98 -2.91
CA TRP A 110 2.96 -2.67 -2.72
C TRP A 110 3.36 -1.26 -3.13
N SER A 111 2.66 -0.65 -4.11
CA SER A 111 2.94 0.71 -4.59
C SER A 111 1.91 1.74 -4.15
N SER A 112 0.80 1.31 -3.55
CA SER A 112 -0.36 2.12 -3.16
C SER A 112 -1.03 2.87 -4.32
N LYS A 113 -0.78 2.48 -5.58
CA LYS A 113 -1.52 3.01 -6.72
C LYS A 113 -2.97 2.58 -6.62
N ALA A 114 -3.89 3.50 -6.93
CA ALA A 114 -5.31 3.26 -6.72
C ALA A 114 -6.15 3.73 -7.90
N ARG A 115 -7.20 2.99 -8.23
CA ARG A 115 -8.24 3.39 -9.16
C ARG A 115 -9.60 3.10 -8.57
N HIS A 116 -10.43 4.12 -8.51
CA HIS A 116 -11.79 4.08 -7.99
C HIS A 116 -12.79 4.30 -9.11
N GLN A 117 -13.89 3.57 -9.05
CA GLN A 117 -15.05 3.73 -9.92
C GLN A 117 -16.25 4.08 -9.06
N ALA A 118 -16.94 5.18 -9.35
CA ALA A 118 -18.13 5.55 -8.62
C ALA A 118 -19.17 4.43 -8.64
N PHE A 119 -19.89 4.24 -7.55
CA PHE A 119 -20.86 3.14 -7.44
C PHE A 119 -22.01 3.30 -8.45
N GLU A 120 -22.55 4.50 -8.57
CA GLU A 120 -23.70 4.81 -9.43
C GLU A 120 -23.34 4.86 -10.92
N ASP A 121 -22.10 5.27 -11.27
CA ASP A 121 -21.63 5.39 -12.65
C ASP A 121 -20.15 5.02 -12.75
N ARG A 122 -19.90 3.79 -13.15
CA ARG A 122 -18.54 3.22 -13.29
C ARG A 122 -17.65 3.97 -14.29
N SER A 123 -18.22 4.81 -15.15
CA SER A 123 -17.45 5.65 -16.08
C SER A 123 -16.81 6.86 -15.39
N LYS A 124 -17.26 7.20 -14.17
CA LYS A 124 -16.70 8.25 -13.34
C LYS A 124 -15.66 7.67 -12.42
N GLU A 125 -14.42 8.02 -12.68
CA GLU A 125 -13.26 7.42 -12.01
C GLU A 125 -12.35 8.50 -11.43
N TYR A 126 -11.63 8.14 -10.40
CA TYR A 126 -10.50 8.90 -9.86
C TYR A 126 -9.45 7.93 -9.29
N GLY A 127 -8.26 8.41 -9.04
CA GLY A 127 -7.22 7.55 -8.52
C GLY A 127 -5.94 8.26 -8.17
N TRP A 128 -4.96 7.43 -7.86
CA TRP A 128 -3.59 7.78 -7.52
C TRP A 128 -2.63 6.90 -8.32
N ASP A 129 -1.73 7.49 -9.10
CA ASP A 129 -0.78 6.74 -9.94
C ASP A 129 0.56 6.45 -9.25
N GLY A 130 0.69 6.84 -7.97
CA GLY A 130 1.91 6.78 -7.17
C GLY A 130 2.61 8.13 -7.03
N GLN A 131 2.21 9.15 -7.80
CA GLN A 131 2.77 10.51 -7.78
C GLN A 131 1.69 11.59 -7.81
N GLN A 132 0.60 11.37 -8.55
CA GLN A 132 -0.43 12.36 -8.80
C GLN A 132 -1.83 11.75 -8.64
N ALA A 133 -2.74 12.53 -8.07
CA ALA A 133 -4.16 12.22 -8.10
C ALA A 133 -4.77 12.68 -9.42
N TRP A 134 -5.77 11.96 -9.90
CA TRP A 134 -6.43 12.24 -11.16
C TRP A 134 -7.94 11.93 -11.10
N VAL A 135 -8.70 12.52 -12.02
CA VAL A 135 -10.15 12.32 -12.13
C VAL A 135 -10.58 12.36 -13.60
N THR A 136 -11.48 11.45 -14.01
CA THR A 136 -11.96 11.36 -15.42
C THR A 136 -13.12 12.31 -15.73
N THR A 137 -13.80 12.85 -14.74
CA THR A 137 -14.92 13.73 -14.96
C THR A 137 -14.47 15.18 -15.19
N LYS A 138 -15.02 15.83 -16.23
CA LYS A 138 -14.88 17.27 -16.43
C LYS A 138 -15.76 18.07 -15.48
N ASP A 139 -16.82 17.44 -14.95
CA ASP A 139 -17.69 18.00 -13.95
C ASP A 139 -17.14 17.69 -12.56
N THR A 140 -16.35 18.60 -12.01
CA THR A 140 -15.81 18.52 -10.65
C THR A 140 -16.90 18.44 -9.58
N ALA A 141 -18.15 18.80 -9.92
CA ALA A 141 -19.29 18.67 -9.02
C ALA A 141 -19.84 17.24 -8.91
N TYR A 142 -19.42 16.28 -9.78
CA TYR A 142 -19.93 14.91 -9.73
C TYR A 142 -19.67 14.25 -8.38
N PHE A 143 -18.40 14.17 -7.95
CA PHE A 143 -18.04 13.51 -6.69
C PHE A 143 -18.45 14.33 -5.45
N LYS A 144 -18.49 15.66 -5.56
CA LYS A 144 -18.84 16.59 -4.46
C LYS A 144 -17.97 16.42 -3.19
N TYR A 145 -16.81 15.81 -3.32
CA TYR A 145 -15.80 15.63 -2.27
C TYR A 145 -14.38 15.67 -2.87
N ASN A 146 -13.37 15.86 -2.05
CA ASN A 146 -11.97 15.90 -2.48
C ASN A 146 -11.49 14.50 -2.87
N THR A 147 -11.42 14.19 -4.16
CA THR A 147 -11.03 12.88 -4.69
C THR A 147 -9.56 12.57 -4.41
N ARG A 148 -8.67 13.57 -4.29
CA ARG A 148 -7.27 13.36 -3.87
C ARG A 148 -7.20 12.81 -2.45
N PHE A 149 -7.86 13.44 -1.49
CA PHE A 149 -7.94 12.95 -0.11
C PHE A 149 -8.51 11.53 -0.05
N TRP A 150 -9.54 11.24 -0.84
CA TRP A 150 -10.22 9.95 -0.83
C TRP A 150 -9.55 8.87 -1.67
N ALA A 151 -8.51 9.19 -2.47
CA ALA A 151 -7.83 8.20 -3.29
C ALA A 151 -7.13 7.09 -2.47
N LEU A 152 -6.61 7.41 -1.29
CA LEU A 152 -5.90 6.45 -0.42
C LEU A 152 -6.55 6.25 0.95
N THR A 153 -7.50 7.10 1.36
CA THR A 153 -8.15 7.00 2.67
C THR A 153 -8.81 5.62 2.91
N PRO A 154 -9.60 5.03 1.99
CA PRO A 154 -10.18 3.70 2.19
C PRO A 154 -9.11 2.60 2.34
N TYR A 155 -8.04 2.69 1.54
CA TYR A 155 -6.93 1.74 1.61
C TYR A 155 -6.25 1.77 2.98
N PHE A 156 -6.01 2.97 3.53
CA PHE A 156 -5.38 3.09 4.83
C PHE A 156 -6.15 2.34 5.92
N PHE A 157 -7.48 2.35 5.87
CA PHE A 157 -8.31 1.65 6.84
C PHE A 157 -8.36 0.14 6.61
N ILE A 158 -8.64 -0.33 5.39
CA ILE A 158 -8.76 -1.76 5.12
C ILE A 158 -7.41 -2.50 5.18
N ALA A 159 -6.31 -1.82 4.85
CA ALA A 159 -4.98 -2.41 4.81
C ALA A 159 -4.24 -2.43 6.16
N GLN A 160 -4.91 -2.02 7.27
CA GLN A 160 -4.34 -2.19 8.60
C GLN A 160 -4.22 -3.67 8.96
N PRO A 161 -3.11 -4.11 9.57
CA PRO A 161 -1.92 -3.32 9.96
C PRO A 161 -0.82 -3.23 8.87
N PHE A 162 -1.00 -3.84 7.70
CA PHE A 162 0.05 -3.99 6.67
C PHE A 162 0.55 -2.64 6.11
N VAL A 163 -0.32 -1.63 6.05
CA VAL A 163 0.05 -0.27 5.58
C VAL A 163 1.14 0.38 6.43
N LEU A 164 1.35 -0.08 7.68
CA LEU A 164 2.39 0.41 8.58
C LEU A 164 3.81 -0.02 8.18
N ASP A 165 3.95 -0.95 7.22
CA ASP A 165 5.25 -1.28 6.63
C ASP A 165 5.83 -0.12 5.79
N GLY A 166 5.03 0.86 5.42
CA GLY A 166 5.47 2.06 4.71
C GLY A 166 6.62 2.80 5.38
N GLY A 167 7.40 3.54 4.59
CA GLY A 167 8.40 4.46 5.11
C GLY A 167 7.77 5.65 5.84
N GLY A 168 8.53 6.27 6.77
CA GLY A 168 8.10 7.47 7.47
C GLY A 168 7.04 7.25 8.55
N THR A 169 6.75 6.01 8.96
CA THR A 169 5.87 5.70 10.09
C THR A 169 6.65 5.56 11.38
N ASN A 170 6.21 6.24 12.44
CA ASN A 170 6.76 6.16 13.80
C ASN A 170 5.75 5.51 14.73
N LEU A 171 6.19 4.59 15.58
CA LEU A 171 5.35 3.78 16.45
C LEU A 171 5.70 4.02 17.91
N GLU A 172 4.70 4.29 18.75
CA GLU A 172 4.83 4.47 20.18
C GLU A 172 3.80 3.60 20.91
N LEU A 173 4.25 2.77 21.86
CA LEU A 173 3.36 2.04 22.75
C LEU A 173 2.87 2.98 23.85
N ILE A 174 1.58 3.35 23.81
CA ILE A 174 0.98 4.24 24.82
C ILE A 174 0.29 3.49 25.96
N GLY A 175 0.41 2.15 25.99
CA GLY A 175 -0.06 1.29 27.06
C GLY A 175 -1.34 0.53 26.74
N LYS A 176 -1.95 -0.04 27.80
CA LYS A 176 -3.20 -0.79 27.67
C LYS A 176 -4.42 0.13 27.61
N ARG A 177 -5.44 -0.32 26.88
CA ARG A 177 -6.77 0.32 26.84
C ARG A 177 -7.85 -0.73 26.96
N GLU A 178 -8.90 -0.40 27.70
CA GLU A 178 -10.10 -1.21 27.77
C GLU A 178 -11.16 -0.67 26.81
N HIS A 179 -11.76 -1.54 26.00
CA HIS A 179 -12.86 -1.19 25.11
C HIS A 179 -13.76 -2.42 24.89
N ALA A 180 -15.09 -2.24 25.04
CA ALA A 180 -16.08 -3.31 24.85
C ALA A 180 -15.69 -4.62 25.56
N GLU A 181 -15.34 -4.54 26.85
CA GLU A 181 -14.96 -5.67 27.73
C GLU A 181 -13.69 -6.44 27.28
N LYS A 182 -12.86 -5.83 26.45
CA LYS A 182 -11.59 -6.38 25.97
C LYS A 182 -10.42 -5.45 26.31
N THR A 183 -9.26 -6.06 26.51
CA THR A 183 -7.99 -5.35 26.73
C THR A 183 -7.19 -5.29 25.43
N TYR A 184 -6.64 -4.13 25.13
CA TYR A 184 -5.88 -3.86 23.92
C TYR A 184 -4.52 -3.26 24.24
N ASP A 185 -3.52 -3.60 23.44
CA ASP A 185 -2.29 -2.83 23.31
C ASP A 185 -2.56 -1.65 22.37
N ALA A 186 -2.38 -0.43 22.87
CA ALA A 186 -2.61 0.78 22.09
C ALA A 186 -1.30 1.33 21.54
N ILE A 187 -1.21 1.42 20.22
CA ILE A 187 -0.04 1.90 19.49
C ILE A 187 -0.38 3.23 18.82
N LYS A 188 0.33 4.29 19.20
CA LYS A 188 0.26 5.57 18.49
C LYS A 188 1.15 5.53 17.26
N VAL A 189 0.59 5.94 16.14
CA VAL A 189 1.25 6.05 14.84
C VAL A 189 1.31 7.51 14.43
N THR A 190 2.50 8.00 14.15
CA THR A 190 2.76 9.33 13.60
C THR A 190 3.63 9.22 12.35
N PHE A 191 3.77 10.30 11.62
CA PHE A 191 4.44 10.29 10.32
C PHE A 191 5.56 11.32 10.25
N ASP A 192 6.61 10.98 9.52
CA ASP A 192 7.68 11.93 9.20
C ASP A 192 7.16 13.03 8.25
N PRO A 193 7.73 14.24 8.30
CA PRO A 193 7.41 15.29 7.34
C PRO A 193 7.56 14.79 5.90
N GLY A 194 6.54 15.03 5.07
CA GLY A 194 6.50 14.58 3.68
C GLY A 194 5.99 13.14 3.49
N THR A 195 5.54 12.48 4.54
CA THR A 195 4.87 11.19 4.43
C THR A 195 3.38 11.41 4.18
N GLY A 196 2.94 11.18 2.95
CA GLY A 196 1.56 11.44 2.54
C GLY A 196 1.19 12.91 2.52
N ASP A 197 -0.11 13.20 2.36
CA ASP A 197 -0.67 14.54 2.23
C ASP A 197 -1.02 15.20 3.58
N ALA A 198 -1.10 14.43 4.67
CA ALA A 198 -1.45 14.91 6.00
C ALA A 198 -0.48 14.33 7.07
N PRO A 199 0.81 14.73 7.04
CA PRO A 199 1.81 14.17 7.97
C PRO A 199 1.56 14.57 9.44
N ASP A 200 0.73 15.59 9.67
CA ASP A 200 0.33 16.01 11.04
C ASP A 200 -0.80 15.13 11.62
N ASP A 201 -1.42 14.25 10.83
CA ASP A 201 -2.36 13.27 11.33
C ASP A 201 -1.65 12.27 12.25
N TYR A 202 -2.37 11.80 13.25
CA TYR A 202 -1.96 10.63 14.01
C TYR A 202 -3.10 9.62 14.12
N TYR A 203 -2.71 8.38 14.37
CA TYR A 203 -3.63 7.28 14.65
C TYR A 203 -3.25 6.61 15.96
N VAL A 204 -4.23 6.06 16.67
CA VAL A 204 -4.00 5.15 17.79
C VAL A 204 -4.72 3.85 17.47
N LEU A 205 -3.94 2.80 17.22
CA LEU A 205 -4.43 1.49 16.85
C LEU A 205 -4.51 0.59 18.08
N TYR A 206 -5.68 -0.03 18.30
CA TYR A 206 -5.90 -0.93 19.43
C TYR A 206 -5.86 -2.36 18.91
N PHE A 207 -4.80 -3.09 19.30
CA PHE A 207 -4.64 -4.51 19.00
C PHE A 207 -5.03 -5.34 20.22
N GLU A 208 -6.02 -6.23 20.07
CA GLU A 208 -6.52 -7.07 21.16
C GLU A 208 -5.40 -7.96 21.73
N GLU A 209 -5.22 -7.97 23.06
CA GLU A 209 -4.09 -8.61 23.74
C GLU A 209 -3.98 -10.11 23.43
N ASN A 210 -5.11 -10.83 23.30
CA ASN A 210 -5.11 -12.27 23.11
C ASN A 210 -5.01 -12.69 21.66
N THR A 211 -5.63 -11.93 20.73
CA THR A 211 -5.74 -12.28 19.31
C THR A 211 -4.79 -11.50 18.43
N HIS A 212 -4.25 -10.40 18.92
CA HIS A 212 -3.47 -9.39 18.19
C HIS A 212 -4.20 -8.78 16.99
N GLN A 213 -5.51 -8.97 16.90
CA GLN A 213 -6.32 -8.38 15.84
C GLN A 213 -6.67 -6.92 16.17
N LEU A 214 -6.78 -6.11 15.11
CA LEU A 214 -7.23 -4.72 15.23
C LEU A 214 -8.70 -4.69 15.64
N GLY A 215 -9.05 -3.89 16.64
CA GLY A 215 -10.44 -3.71 17.09
C GLY A 215 -10.91 -2.27 16.99
N VAL A 216 -10.02 -1.30 17.24
CA VAL A 216 -10.36 0.13 17.27
C VAL A 216 -9.27 0.95 16.61
N ILE A 217 -9.67 2.01 15.90
CA ILE A 217 -8.79 3.04 15.37
C ILE A 217 -9.24 4.40 15.91
N ARG A 218 -8.37 5.11 16.66
CA ARG A 218 -8.58 6.52 16.96
C ARG A 218 -7.74 7.36 15.99
N TYR A 219 -8.23 8.54 15.60
CA TYR A 219 -7.49 9.39 14.68
C TYR A 219 -8.01 10.83 14.65
N ILE A 220 -7.14 11.73 14.19
CA ILE A 220 -7.53 13.09 13.79
C ILE A 220 -7.47 13.22 12.26
N VAL A 221 -8.07 14.27 11.76
CA VAL A 221 -7.97 14.71 10.36
C VAL A 221 -7.48 16.14 10.35
N SER A 222 -6.25 16.35 9.88
CA SER A 222 -5.57 17.66 9.77
C SER A 222 -5.26 18.05 8.31
N TYR A 223 -5.87 17.35 7.35
CA TYR A 223 -5.57 17.49 5.93
C TYR A 223 -5.49 18.97 5.48
N PRO A 224 -4.36 19.42 4.92
CA PRO A 224 -4.13 20.84 4.60
C PRO A 224 -5.13 21.43 3.58
N GLY A 225 -5.77 20.59 2.77
CA GLY A 225 -6.88 21.00 1.89
C GLY A 225 -8.17 21.36 2.64
N TYR A 226 -8.27 21.05 3.95
CA TYR A 226 -9.43 21.36 4.80
C TYR A 226 -9.09 22.28 5.95
N PHE A 227 -7.86 22.23 6.46
CA PHE A 227 -7.47 22.91 7.69
C PHE A 227 -6.15 23.68 7.52
N GLU A 228 -6.03 24.80 8.21
CA GLU A 228 -4.75 25.48 8.42
C GLU A 228 -3.82 24.61 9.27
N LYS A 229 -2.52 24.83 9.14
CA LYS A 229 -1.49 24.12 9.90
C LYS A 229 -1.79 24.15 11.42
N GLY A 230 -1.77 22.95 12.02
CA GLY A 230 -2.04 22.76 13.44
C GLY A 230 -3.54 22.79 13.81
N LYS A 231 -4.44 22.85 12.83
CA LYS A 231 -5.88 22.71 13.03
C LYS A 231 -6.35 21.35 12.52
N HIS A 232 -7.32 20.78 13.20
CA HIS A 232 -7.90 19.48 12.85
C HIS A 232 -9.32 19.36 13.42
N LEU A 233 -10.05 18.34 12.95
CA LEU A 233 -11.30 17.92 13.59
C LEU A 233 -11.04 17.36 15.00
N PRO A 234 -12.07 17.39 15.88
CA PRO A 234 -12.01 16.58 17.10
C PRO A 234 -11.64 15.13 16.79
N GLU A 235 -10.97 14.48 17.74
CA GLU A 235 -10.54 13.09 17.58
C GLU A 235 -11.75 12.18 17.40
N LYS A 236 -11.59 11.19 16.51
CA LYS A 236 -12.59 10.17 16.20
C LYS A 236 -12.16 8.82 16.71
N LEU A 237 -13.14 7.98 17.01
CA LEU A 237 -12.96 6.58 17.36
C LEU A 237 -13.76 5.74 16.36
N MET A 238 -13.09 4.83 15.67
CA MET A 238 -13.69 3.86 14.76
C MET A 238 -13.66 2.47 15.39
N GLU A 239 -14.83 1.85 15.53
CA GLU A 239 -15.00 0.48 16.00
C GLU A 239 -15.12 -0.46 14.80
N LEU A 240 -14.30 -1.49 14.78
CA LEU A 240 -14.38 -2.55 13.78
C LEU A 240 -15.71 -3.32 13.90
N GLN A 241 -16.45 -3.48 12.79
CA GLN A 241 -17.75 -4.14 12.77
C GLN A 241 -17.71 -5.60 12.31
N GLY A 242 -16.60 -6.06 11.77
CA GLY A 242 -16.45 -7.45 11.37
C GLY A 242 -15.15 -7.70 10.62
N ILE A 243 -14.79 -8.97 10.50
CA ILE A 243 -13.60 -9.45 9.79
C ILE A 243 -14.01 -10.55 8.83
N THR A 244 -13.45 -10.52 7.63
CA THR A 244 -13.49 -11.63 6.68
C THR A 244 -12.09 -12.07 6.31
N THR A 245 -11.91 -13.34 5.96
CA THR A 245 -10.61 -13.84 5.50
C THR A 245 -10.65 -14.10 4.01
N VAL A 246 -9.79 -13.45 3.26
CA VAL A 246 -9.64 -13.59 1.81
C VAL A 246 -8.21 -13.99 1.48
N ASN A 247 -8.02 -15.13 0.83
CA ASN A 247 -6.71 -15.70 0.51
C ASN A 247 -5.74 -15.72 1.71
N GLY A 248 -6.25 -16.05 2.90
CA GLY A 248 -5.48 -16.12 4.13
C GLY A 248 -5.17 -14.78 4.80
N ILE A 249 -5.71 -13.66 4.29
CA ILE A 249 -5.60 -12.32 4.89
C ILE A 249 -6.91 -11.94 5.57
N ALA A 250 -6.84 -11.60 6.86
CA ALA A 250 -7.97 -11.09 7.63
C ALA A 250 -8.15 -9.59 7.39
N LEU A 251 -9.31 -9.20 6.88
CA LEU A 251 -9.65 -7.83 6.46
C LEU A 251 -10.95 -7.38 7.12
N SER A 252 -11.04 -6.09 7.45
CA SER A 252 -12.26 -5.49 8.00
C SER A 252 -13.39 -5.47 6.98
N THR A 253 -14.64 -5.69 7.45
CA THR A 253 -15.85 -5.57 6.63
C THR A 253 -16.63 -4.28 6.90
N GLY A 254 -16.16 -3.45 7.81
CA GLY A 254 -16.76 -2.15 8.08
C GLY A 254 -16.36 -1.56 9.42
N TYR A 255 -16.83 -0.34 9.64
CA TYR A 255 -16.56 0.42 10.87
C TYR A 255 -17.76 1.29 11.24
N HIS A 256 -17.99 1.47 12.54
CA HIS A 256 -18.76 2.58 13.08
C HIS A 256 -17.82 3.66 13.62
N THR A 257 -17.98 4.89 13.14
CA THR A 257 -17.15 6.02 13.56
C THR A 257 -17.92 6.92 14.50
N HIS A 258 -17.29 7.29 15.60
CA HIS A 258 -17.83 8.11 16.68
C HIS A 258 -16.93 9.32 16.91
N TRP A 259 -17.50 10.41 17.44
CA TRP A 259 -16.67 11.40 18.13
C TRP A 259 -16.09 10.77 19.38
N LEU A 260 -14.81 11.03 19.65
CA LEU A 260 -14.18 10.61 20.91
C LEU A 260 -14.65 11.52 22.04
N THR A 261 -15.07 10.92 23.16
CA THR A 261 -15.43 11.67 24.37
C THR A 261 -14.20 12.03 25.21
N GLU A 262 -14.35 12.94 26.20
CA GLU A 262 -13.26 13.34 27.09
C GLU A 262 -12.71 12.16 27.93
N ASP A 263 -13.56 11.17 28.24
CA ASP A 263 -13.16 9.93 28.93
C ASP A 263 -12.69 8.81 27.99
N GLU A 264 -12.28 9.17 26.78
CA GLU A 264 -11.73 8.29 25.72
C GLU A 264 -12.68 7.17 25.27
N LYS A 265 -13.99 7.39 25.28
CA LYS A 265 -15.00 6.42 24.82
C LYS A 265 -15.64 6.84 23.50
N ALA A 266 -16.37 5.89 22.89
CA ALA A 266 -17.22 6.16 21.75
C ALA A 266 -18.40 7.06 22.17
N GLY A 267 -18.47 8.24 21.59
CA GLY A 267 -19.57 9.20 21.77
C GLY A 267 -20.61 9.05 20.66
N GLU A 268 -21.06 10.19 20.10
CA GLU A 268 -22.04 10.21 19.02
C GLU A 268 -21.56 9.42 17.80
N HIS A 269 -22.39 8.51 17.28
CA HIS A 269 -22.15 7.79 16.05
C HIS A 269 -22.37 8.72 14.85
N ILE A 270 -21.32 8.99 14.09
CA ILE A 270 -21.30 9.98 13.02
C ILE A 270 -21.17 9.41 11.62
N THR A 271 -20.65 8.16 11.47
CA THR A 271 -20.47 7.54 10.15
C THR A 271 -20.52 6.03 10.24
N THR A 272 -21.23 5.39 9.32
CA THR A 272 -21.15 3.96 9.06
C THR A 272 -20.31 3.72 7.81
N ILE A 273 -19.34 2.81 7.91
CA ILE A 273 -18.53 2.36 6.77
C ILE A 273 -18.83 0.88 6.53
N THR A 274 -19.19 0.54 5.29
CA THR A 274 -19.36 -0.85 4.85
C THR A 274 -18.29 -1.18 3.81
N ILE A 275 -17.66 -2.36 3.94
CA ILE A 275 -16.65 -2.84 3.02
C ILE A 275 -17.06 -4.26 2.60
N ASP A 276 -17.33 -4.44 1.33
CA ASP A 276 -17.74 -5.72 0.77
C ASP A 276 -17.10 -6.00 -0.60
N ASN A 277 -17.46 -7.12 -1.23
CA ASN A 277 -16.88 -7.56 -2.51
C ASN A 277 -15.34 -7.61 -2.49
N ILE A 278 -14.76 -7.95 -1.33
CA ILE A 278 -13.32 -7.97 -1.10
C ILE A 278 -12.71 -9.16 -1.82
N ALA A 279 -11.74 -8.91 -2.71
CA ALA A 279 -11.03 -9.95 -3.43
C ALA A 279 -9.66 -9.48 -3.90
N PHE A 280 -8.63 -10.30 -3.78
CA PHE A 280 -7.37 -10.03 -4.47
C PHE A 280 -7.53 -10.21 -5.98
N LYS A 281 -6.84 -9.37 -6.76
CA LYS A 281 -6.92 -9.27 -8.23
C LYS A 281 -5.54 -9.52 -8.87
N PRO A 282 -5.02 -10.75 -8.76
CA PRO A 282 -3.65 -11.07 -9.19
C PRO A 282 -3.40 -10.89 -10.68
N ASP A 283 -4.46 -10.86 -11.50
CA ASP A 283 -4.36 -10.69 -12.95
C ASP A 283 -4.49 -9.23 -13.40
N THR A 284 -4.52 -8.28 -12.45
CA THR A 284 -4.53 -6.84 -12.77
C THR A 284 -3.21 -6.46 -13.44
N GLU A 285 -3.30 -5.81 -14.61
CA GLU A 285 -2.14 -5.29 -15.32
C GLU A 285 -1.63 -3.98 -14.71
N LYS A 286 -0.34 -3.69 -14.82
CA LYS A 286 0.26 -2.41 -14.38
C LYS A 286 -0.39 -1.21 -15.05
N ALA A 287 -0.79 -1.36 -16.31
CA ALA A 287 -1.47 -0.32 -17.09
C ALA A 287 -2.82 0.11 -16.48
N TYR A 288 -3.48 -0.76 -15.69
CA TYR A 288 -4.72 -0.40 -14.99
C TYR A 288 -4.56 0.81 -14.06
N PHE A 289 -3.37 1.00 -13.51
CA PHE A 289 -3.06 2.09 -12.57
C PHE A 289 -2.47 3.34 -13.23
N THR A 290 -2.34 3.36 -14.56
CA THR A 290 -1.90 4.57 -15.26
C THR A 290 -3.04 5.58 -15.37
N ILE A 291 -2.69 6.86 -15.46
CA ILE A 291 -3.68 7.93 -15.65
C ILE A 291 -4.37 7.73 -17.01
N PRO A 292 -5.70 7.61 -17.08
CA PRO A 292 -6.42 7.52 -18.34
C PRO A 292 -6.26 8.79 -19.21
N GLU A 293 -6.25 8.64 -20.54
CA GLU A 293 -6.08 9.76 -21.47
C GLU A 293 -7.15 10.87 -21.31
N ASN A 294 -8.37 10.49 -20.89
CA ASN A 294 -9.48 11.41 -20.68
C ASN A 294 -9.50 12.00 -19.25
N ALA A 295 -8.52 11.68 -18.40
CA ALA A 295 -8.44 12.18 -17.04
C ALA A 295 -7.70 13.51 -16.97
N SER A 296 -8.04 14.28 -15.94
CA SER A 296 -7.31 15.48 -15.52
C SER A 296 -6.54 15.18 -14.24
N VAL A 297 -5.29 15.65 -14.17
CA VAL A 297 -4.50 15.61 -12.94
C VAL A 297 -5.06 16.65 -11.97
N ILE A 298 -5.16 16.28 -10.70
CA ILE A 298 -5.54 17.18 -9.63
C ILE A 298 -4.26 17.80 -9.11
N GLU A 299 -4.08 19.10 -9.36
CA GLU A 299 -2.93 19.85 -8.88
C GLU A 299 -2.83 19.81 -7.35
N GLY A 300 -1.59 19.93 -6.85
CA GLY A 300 -1.24 19.64 -5.47
C GLY A 300 -1.90 20.53 -4.41
N LEU A 301 -1.62 20.13 -3.14
CA LEU A 301 -1.92 20.93 -1.95
C LEU A 301 -1.13 22.22 -1.94
#